data_723bebde476fe9f63c1fad8a20ee7722
#
_entry.id   723bebde476fe9f63c1fad8a20ee7722
#
_cell.length_a   1.000
_cell.length_b   1.000
_cell.length_c   1.000
_cell.angle_alpha   90.00
_cell.angle_beta   90.00
_cell.angle_gamma   90.00
#
_symmetry.space_group_name_H-M   'P 1'
#
loop_
_entity.id
_entity.type
_entity.pdbx_description
1 polymer ?
#
loop_
_entity_poly.entity_id
_entity_poly.type
_entity_poly.pdbx_seq_one_letter_code
_entity_poly.pdbx_strand_id
1 'polypeptide(L)'
;ATAASVDGYSSSGAVVSRDGAKLNIETHAPLVILADVGVLAAAPKEMTAAGYADLAAKIPAGAEWMIADLFGTEPIIPAAWNVFMNDLDAMLADPEGVAAGKPEAIASLFAGLTLSGIAMQVAKSSRPASCTEHLFSHVLDMTHHRYNGKFQSHGFQVAIGTLTMCAFFDEFFKMDLSTLDVDACVAAWPSLEAEQRRALDLFRDFPVPELGYTEITKKWNDAETVRLQLTRVKENWPAFKARMQAQCYPFEKMRALFAAAGAPTDPSQIGVSREQLRSMVDFTQLLRWRINLLDLAKRARIYDELVARVFGKGGAWEIA
;
A
#
# COMPACT_ATOMS: atom_id res chain seq x y z
N ALA A 1 -3.34 -25.21 2.73
CA ALA A 1 -3.96 -24.02 2.10
C ALA A 1 -5.08 -24.45 1.14
N THR A 2 -6.19 -23.72 1.13
CA THR A 2 -7.37 -24.04 0.32
C THR A 2 -7.67 -22.97 -0.75
N ALA A 3 -7.00 -21.81 -0.69
CA ALA A 3 -7.07 -20.76 -1.69
C ALA A 3 -5.79 -19.92 -1.66
N ALA A 4 -5.36 -19.42 -2.81
CA ALA A 4 -4.30 -18.44 -2.97
C ALA A 4 -4.92 -17.02 -2.91
N SER A 5 -5.35 -16.55 -1.73
CA SER A 5 -6.18 -15.35 -1.60
C SER A 5 -5.52 -14.19 -0.84
N VAL A 6 -4.47 -14.45 -0.06
CA VAL A 6 -3.69 -13.45 0.74
C VAL A 6 -2.30 -14.01 1.02
N ASP A 7 -1.39 -13.18 1.50
CA ASP A 7 -0.02 -13.57 1.87
C ASP A 7 0.20 -13.78 3.40
N GLY A 8 -0.70 -13.25 4.23
CA GLY A 8 -0.51 -13.21 5.69
C GLY A 8 -0.36 -14.57 6.38
N TYR A 9 -0.84 -15.65 5.78
CA TYR A 9 -0.78 -16.99 6.38
C TYR A 9 0.64 -17.55 6.52
N SER A 10 1.59 -17.08 5.74
CA SER A 10 3.00 -17.49 5.81
C SER A 10 3.87 -16.55 6.64
N SER A 11 3.29 -15.48 7.22
CA SER A 11 4.03 -14.55 8.10
C SER A 11 4.07 -15.03 9.55
N SER A 12 4.81 -14.30 10.39
CA SER A 12 4.91 -14.54 11.86
C SER A 12 3.91 -13.70 12.67
N GLY A 13 2.89 -13.12 12.03
CA GLY A 13 1.89 -12.29 12.70
C GLY A 13 0.47 -12.77 12.44
N ALA A 14 -0.39 -12.72 13.46
CA ALA A 14 -1.82 -12.90 13.32
C ALA A 14 -2.52 -11.54 13.39
N VAL A 15 -3.15 -11.14 12.29
CA VAL A 15 -3.94 -9.92 12.24
C VAL A 15 -5.34 -10.21 12.75
N VAL A 16 -5.72 -9.59 13.85
CA VAL A 16 -7.04 -9.75 14.48
C VAL A 16 -7.70 -8.38 14.68
N SER A 17 -9.02 -8.35 14.63
CA SER A 17 -9.80 -7.17 15.00
C SER A 17 -10.22 -7.28 16.47
N ARG A 18 -9.89 -6.29 17.29
CA ARG A 18 -10.26 -6.21 18.70
C ARG A 18 -10.62 -4.76 19.05
N ASP A 19 -11.77 -4.56 19.64
CA ASP A 19 -12.27 -3.25 20.09
C ASP A 19 -12.25 -2.18 18.99
N GLY A 20 -12.61 -2.57 17.76
CA GLY A 20 -12.61 -1.69 16.58
C GLY A 20 -11.24 -1.41 15.95
N ALA A 21 -10.15 -1.86 16.59
CA ALA A 21 -8.80 -1.72 16.07
C ALA A 21 -8.30 -3.01 15.42
N LYS A 22 -7.51 -2.86 14.35
CA LYS A 22 -6.81 -3.99 13.72
C LYS A 22 -5.44 -4.15 14.38
N LEU A 23 -5.25 -5.25 15.09
CA LEU A 23 -4.04 -5.56 15.84
C LEU A 23 -3.25 -6.65 15.12
N ASN A 24 -1.93 -6.51 15.12
CA ASN A 24 -1.04 -7.58 14.71
C ASN A 24 -0.47 -8.23 15.99
N ILE A 25 -0.87 -9.46 16.26
CA ILE A 25 -0.38 -10.23 17.40
C ILE A 25 0.81 -11.07 16.92
N GLU A 26 1.94 -10.93 17.58
CA GLU A 26 3.12 -11.74 17.28
C GLU A 26 2.82 -13.22 17.56
N THR A 27 3.02 -14.04 16.55
CA THR A 27 2.84 -15.50 16.61
C THR A 27 4.00 -16.18 15.90
N HIS A 28 4.15 -17.50 16.13
CA HIS A 28 5.08 -18.28 15.33
C HIS A 28 4.55 -18.48 13.91
N ALA A 29 5.43 -18.35 12.93
CA ALA A 29 5.12 -18.76 11.56
C ALA A 29 4.77 -20.25 11.50
N PRO A 30 3.93 -20.69 10.55
CA PRO A 30 3.62 -22.10 10.39
C PRO A 30 4.89 -22.90 10.08
N LEU A 31 5.08 -24.03 10.76
CA LEU A 31 6.22 -24.91 10.54
C LEU A 31 6.21 -25.54 9.14
N VAL A 32 5.00 -25.82 8.63
CA VAL A 32 4.77 -26.42 7.30
C VAL A 32 3.54 -25.78 6.68
N ILE A 33 3.63 -25.46 5.40
CA ILE A 33 2.50 -25.02 4.59
C ILE A 33 2.28 -26.09 3.51
N LEU A 34 1.16 -26.81 3.62
CA LEU A 34 0.75 -27.79 2.63
C LEU A 34 -0.25 -27.16 1.65
N ALA A 35 0.04 -27.25 0.35
CA ALA A 35 -0.83 -26.76 -0.70
C ALA A 35 -0.91 -27.82 -1.82
N ASP A 36 -2.13 -28.19 -2.16
CA ASP A 36 -2.44 -28.97 -3.37
C ASP A 36 -2.91 -28.00 -4.43
N VAL A 37 -2.20 -27.94 -5.57
CA VAL A 37 -2.50 -27.00 -6.66
C VAL A 37 -3.89 -27.25 -7.24
N GLY A 38 -4.35 -28.50 -7.29
CA GLY A 38 -5.70 -28.83 -7.76
C GLY A 38 -6.78 -28.28 -6.82
N VAL A 39 -6.56 -28.31 -5.51
CA VAL A 39 -7.45 -27.69 -4.51
C VAL A 39 -7.43 -26.17 -4.64
N LEU A 40 -6.25 -25.58 -4.79
CA LEU A 40 -6.11 -24.12 -4.97
C LEU A 40 -6.78 -23.64 -6.26
N ALA A 41 -6.63 -24.38 -7.38
CA ALA A 41 -7.24 -24.05 -8.66
C ALA A 41 -8.77 -24.21 -8.67
N ALA A 42 -9.31 -25.06 -7.79
CA ALA A 42 -10.75 -25.23 -7.60
C ALA A 42 -11.38 -24.20 -6.64
N ALA A 43 -10.58 -23.33 -6.03
CA ALA A 43 -11.08 -22.27 -5.16
C ALA A 43 -11.99 -21.29 -5.94
N PRO A 44 -12.94 -20.61 -5.27
CA PRO A 44 -13.72 -19.55 -5.89
C PRO A 44 -12.83 -18.52 -6.60
N LYS A 45 -13.16 -18.18 -7.84
CA LYS A 45 -12.37 -17.23 -8.67
C LYS A 45 -12.12 -15.89 -7.98
N GLU A 46 -13.09 -15.40 -7.21
CA GLU A 46 -12.96 -14.17 -6.44
C GLU A 46 -11.81 -14.25 -5.40
N MET A 47 -11.58 -15.41 -4.81
CA MET A 47 -10.47 -15.59 -3.84
C MET A 47 -9.12 -15.56 -4.57
N THR A 48 -9.02 -16.16 -5.72
CA THR A 48 -7.80 -16.19 -6.54
C THR A 48 -7.48 -14.78 -7.08
N ALA A 49 -8.51 -14.08 -7.58
CA ALA A 49 -8.39 -12.68 -8.00
C ALA A 49 -7.98 -11.75 -6.85
N ALA A 50 -8.50 -12.00 -5.64
CA ALA A 50 -8.09 -11.27 -4.43
C ALA A 50 -6.61 -11.50 -4.11
N GLY A 51 -6.13 -12.74 -4.22
CA GLY A 51 -4.71 -13.06 -4.02
C GLY A 51 -3.80 -12.43 -5.07
N TYR A 52 -4.24 -12.38 -6.33
CA TYR A 52 -3.50 -11.69 -7.38
C TYR A 52 -3.34 -10.20 -7.06
N ALA A 53 -4.42 -9.56 -6.62
CA ALA A 53 -4.39 -8.15 -6.22
C ALA A 53 -3.50 -7.92 -4.97
N ASP A 54 -3.57 -8.82 -4.00
CA ASP A 54 -2.71 -8.77 -2.82
C ASP A 54 -1.22 -8.92 -3.20
N LEU A 55 -0.87 -9.84 -4.12
CA LEU A 55 0.50 -9.96 -4.61
C LEU A 55 0.95 -8.70 -5.39
N ALA A 56 0.12 -8.17 -6.27
CA ALA A 56 0.43 -6.99 -7.08
C ALA A 56 0.62 -5.71 -6.24
N ALA A 57 0.03 -5.65 -5.05
CA ALA A 57 0.19 -4.54 -4.10
C ALA A 57 1.65 -4.30 -3.68
N LYS A 58 2.52 -5.31 -3.81
CA LYS A 58 3.95 -5.21 -3.49
C LYS A 58 4.69 -4.29 -4.47
N ILE A 59 4.11 -4.00 -5.62
CA ILE A 59 4.67 -3.06 -6.61
C ILE A 59 4.76 -1.64 -6.01
N PRO A 60 3.65 -0.93 -5.65
CA PRO A 60 3.74 0.38 -5.02
C PRO A 60 4.35 0.32 -3.60
N ALA A 61 4.10 -0.74 -2.82
CA ALA A 61 4.69 -0.90 -1.49
C ALA A 61 6.22 -0.92 -1.51
N GLY A 62 6.83 -1.56 -2.51
CA GLY A 62 8.27 -1.56 -2.73
C GLY A 62 8.82 -0.16 -2.99
N ALA A 63 8.14 0.64 -3.81
CA ALA A 63 8.55 2.03 -4.06
C ALA A 63 8.43 2.90 -2.79
N GLU A 64 7.40 2.70 -1.97
CA GLU A 64 7.28 3.39 -0.69
C GLU A 64 8.34 2.92 0.32
N TRP A 65 8.78 1.66 0.26
CA TRP A 65 9.91 1.21 1.06
C TRP A 65 11.23 1.90 0.65
N MET A 66 11.43 2.17 -0.65
CA MET A 66 12.56 2.98 -1.12
C MET A 66 12.53 4.41 -0.57
N ILE A 67 11.35 5.01 -0.38
CA ILE A 67 11.21 6.33 0.27
C ILE A 67 11.67 6.27 1.73
N ALA A 68 11.21 5.27 2.48
CA ALA A 68 11.58 5.09 3.88
C ALA A 68 13.07 4.78 4.05
N ASP A 69 13.66 4.01 3.12
CA ASP A 69 15.10 3.73 3.05
C ASP A 69 15.91 5.01 2.83
N LEU A 70 15.52 5.83 1.86
CA LEU A 70 16.17 7.13 1.58
C LEU A 70 16.08 8.09 2.77
N PHE A 71 14.94 8.06 3.49
CA PHE A 71 14.76 8.85 4.70
C PHE A 71 15.53 8.30 5.91
N GLY A 72 16.02 7.07 5.84
CA GLY A 72 16.72 6.39 6.92
C GLY A 72 15.80 5.93 8.06
N THR A 73 14.49 5.85 7.83
CA THR A 73 13.50 5.44 8.86
C THR A 73 13.28 3.95 8.90
N GLU A 74 13.21 3.28 7.74
CA GLU A 74 13.08 1.83 7.62
C GLU A 74 13.98 1.35 6.46
N PRO A 75 15.24 1.00 6.71
CA PRO A 75 16.17 0.56 5.67
C PRO A 75 15.66 -0.67 4.92
N ILE A 76 15.91 -0.73 3.62
CA ILE A 76 15.66 -1.95 2.84
C ILE A 76 16.60 -3.05 3.37
N ILE A 77 16.00 -4.19 3.73
CA ILE A 77 16.72 -5.39 4.13
C ILE A 77 16.94 -6.24 2.88
N PRO A 78 18.17 -6.34 2.35
CA PRO A 78 18.42 -7.03 1.07
C PRO A 78 17.93 -8.47 1.07
N ALA A 79 18.09 -9.19 2.20
CA ALA A 79 17.61 -10.56 2.33
C ALA A 79 16.09 -10.67 2.18
N ALA A 80 15.30 -9.72 2.74
CA ALA A 80 13.86 -9.71 2.60
C ALA A 80 13.43 -9.27 1.18
N TRP A 81 14.12 -8.28 0.60
CA TRP A 81 13.85 -7.81 -0.76
C TRP A 81 14.07 -8.93 -1.79
N ASN A 82 15.19 -9.61 -1.72
CA ASN A 82 15.59 -10.62 -2.69
C ASN A 82 14.77 -11.92 -2.61
N VAL A 83 13.99 -12.13 -1.55
CA VAL A 83 13.12 -13.33 -1.43
C VAL A 83 12.11 -13.41 -2.56
N PHE A 84 11.54 -12.27 -3.01
CA PHE A 84 10.49 -12.32 -4.03
C PHE A 84 10.42 -11.06 -4.92
N MET A 85 10.91 -9.92 -4.47
CA MET A 85 10.70 -8.65 -5.18
C MET A 85 11.33 -8.64 -6.58
N ASN A 86 12.46 -9.33 -6.75
CA ASN A 86 13.15 -9.41 -8.04
C ASN A 86 12.39 -10.28 -9.06
N ASP A 87 11.56 -11.21 -8.60
CA ASP A 87 10.80 -12.15 -9.45
C ASP A 87 9.31 -11.80 -9.53
N LEU A 88 8.91 -10.67 -8.92
CA LEU A 88 7.50 -10.28 -8.80
C LEU A 88 6.83 -10.10 -10.18
N ASP A 89 7.52 -9.54 -11.16
CA ASP A 89 7.04 -9.39 -12.53
C ASP A 89 6.70 -10.75 -13.16
N ALA A 90 7.54 -11.76 -12.96
CA ALA A 90 7.31 -13.11 -13.47
C ALA A 90 6.12 -13.78 -12.76
N MET A 91 5.94 -13.53 -11.46
CA MET A 91 4.81 -14.06 -10.68
C MET A 91 3.47 -13.42 -11.07
N LEU A 92 3.47 -12.22 -11.61
CA LEU A 92 2.29 -11.48 -12.07
C LEU A 92 2.03 -11.62 -13.57
N ALA A 93 2.81 -12.41 -14.33
CA ALA A 93 2.84 -12.40 -15.79
C ALA A 93 1.61 -13.04 -16.48
N ASP A 94 0.85 -13.92 -15.80
CA ASP A 94 -0.30 -14.63 -16.40
C ASP A 94 -1.62 -14.38 -15.63
N PRO A 95 -2.15 -13.13 -15.65
CA PRO A 95 -3.40 -12.80 -14.96
C PRO A 95 -4.62 -13.56 -15.54
N GLU A 96 -4.66 -13.78 -16.86
CA GLU A 96 -5.71 -14.58 -17.52
C GLU A 96 -5.64 -16.05 -17.10
N GLY A 97 -4.44 -16.59 -16.93
CA GLY A 97 -4.24 -17.94 -16.40
C GLY A 97 -4.73 -18.07 -14.97
N VAL A 98 -4.49 -17.04 -14.14
CA VAL A 98 -5.03 -16.93 -12.77
C VAL A 98 -6.56 -16.93 -12.80
N ALA A 99 -7.19 -16.09 -13.62
CA ALA A 99 -8.65 -16.00 -13.76
C ALA A 99 -9.26 -17.30 -14.30
N ALA A 100 -8.54 -18.00 -15.18
CA ALA A 100 -8.95 -19.29 -15.73
C ALA A 100 -8.75 -20.46 -14.74
N GLY A 101 -7.97 -20.28 -13.68
CA GLY A 101 -7.62 -21.34 -12.74
C GLY A 101 -6.58 -22.32 -13.31
N LYS A 102 -5.70 -21.87 -14.21
CA LYS A 102 -4.64 -22.73 -14.76
C LYS A 102 -3.67 -23.15 -13.65
N PRO A 103 -3.36 -24.44 -13.50
CA PRO A 103 -2.52 -24.94 -12.40
C PRO A 103 -1.17 -24.23 -12.27
N GLU A 104 -0.50 -23.92 -13.37
CA GLU A 104 0.81 -23.27 -13.38
C GLU A 104 0.71 -21.81 -12.89
N ALA A 105 -0.31 -21.07 -13.34
CA ALA A 105 -0.55 -19.69 -12.92
C ALA A 105 -0.93 -19.62 -11.42
N ILE A 106 -1.76 -20.58 -10.96
CA ILE A 106 -2.14 -20.69 -9.55
C ILE A 106 -0.94 -21.07 -8.67
N ALA A 107 -0.09 -21.99 -9.13
CA ALA A 107 1.14 -22.34 -8.42
C ALA A 107 2.10 -21.15 -8.29
N SER A 108 2.28 -20.38 -9.37
CA SER A 108 3.09 -19.16 -9.38
C SER A 108 2.53 -18.11 -8.40
N LEU A 109 1.23 -17.82 -8.45
CA LEU A 109 0.55 -16.93 -7.53
C LEU A 109 0.73 -17.37 -6.07
N PHE A 110 0.50 -18.66 -5.77
CA PHE A 110 0.65 -19.20 -4.42
C PHE A 110 2.09 -19.09 -3.93
N ALA A 111 3.07 -19.38 -4.79
CA ALA A 111 4.48 -19.20 -4.47
C ALA A 111 4.81 -17.75 -4.13
N GLY A 112 4.35 -16.78 -4.94
CA GLY A 112 4.54 -15.35 -4.70
C GLY A 112 3.97 -14.89 -3.36
N LEU A 113 2.73 -15.27 -3.05
CA LEU A 113 2.09 -14.96 -1.77
C LEU A 113 2.85 -15.60 -0.59
N THR A 114 3.31 -16.85 -0.73
CA THR A 114 4.10 -17.52 0.30
C THR A 114 5.43 -16.81 0.53
N LEU A 115 6.15 -16.45 -0.54
CA LEU A 115 7.43 -15.76 -0.46
C LEU A 115 7.28 -14.36 0.13
N SER A 116 6.18 -13.66 -0.16
CA SER A 116 5.86 -12.37 0.46
C SER A 116 5.76 -12.50 1.99
N GLY A 117 5.06 -13.53 2.49
CA GLY A 117 4.99 -13.79 3.93
C GLY A 117 6.34 -14.20 4.54
N ILE A 118 7.17 -14.94 3.83
CA ILE A 118 8.54 -15.26 4.24
C ILE A 118 9.41 -13.99 4.30
N ALA A 119 9.26 -13.07 3.33
CA ALA A 119 9.95 -11.79 3.37
C ALA A 119 9.56 -10.95 4.60
N MET A 120 8.29 -10.99 5.01
CA MET A 120 7.85 -10.38 6.28
C MET A 120 8.52 -11.02 7.51
N GLN A 121 8.69 -12.34 7.53
CA GLN A 121 9.44 -13.02 8.61
C GLN A 121 10.91 -12.55 8.65
N VAL A 122 11.58 -12.51 7.49
CA VAL A 122 12.98 -12.06 7.38
C VAL A 122 13.13 -10.61 7.83
N ALA A 123 12.20 -9.76 7.44
CA ALA A 123 12.20 -8.35 7.83
C ALA A 123 11.73 -8.11 9.27
N LYS A 124 11.12 -9.11 9.94
CA LYS A 124 10.39 -8.96 11.22
C LYS A 124 9.39 -7.79 11.18
N SER A 125 8.80 -7.59 10.04
CA SER A 125 7.94 -6.44 9.74
C SER A 125 7.07 -6.75 8.52
N SER A 126 5.88 -6.18 8.44
CA SER A 126 5.06 -6.27 7.23
C SER A 126 5.50 -5.29 6.12
N ARG A 127 6.62 -4.56 6.29
CA ARG A 127 7.09 -3.56 5.32
C ARG A 127 7.32 -4.11 3.90
N PRO A 128 7.88 -5.31 3.69
CA PRO A 128 8.04 -5.87 2.35
C PRO A 128 6.72 -6.08 1.61
N ALA A 129 5.63 -6.30 2.35
CA ALA A 129 4.35 -6.76 1.81
C ALA A 129 3.26 -5.68 1.79
N SER A 130 3.37 -4.61 2.58
CA SER A 130 2.27 -3.66 2.76
C SER A 130 2.73 -2.26 3.11
N CYS A 131 2.11 -1.26 2.48
CA CYS A 131 2.24 0.14 2.82
C CYS A 131 0.89 0.85 2.66
N THR A 132 0.84 2.01 1.99
CA THR A 132 -0.37 2.86 1.89
C THR A 132 -1.53 2.13 1.20
N GLU A 133 -1.27 1.32 0.19
CA GLU A 133 -2.30 0.56 -0.52
C GLU A 133 -3.10 -0.37 0.41
N HIS A 134 -2.45 -0.97 1.40
CA HIS A 134 -3.11 -1.77 2.42
C HIS A 134 -3.86 -0.91 3.46
N LEU A 135 -3.43 0.34 3.69
CA LEU A 135 -4.12 1.21 4.64
C LEU A 135 -5.52 1.60 4.16
N PHE A 136 -5.79 1.62 2.84
CA PHE A 136 -7.15 1.74 2.33
C PHE A 136 -8.02 0.57 2.79
N SER A 137 -7.53 -0.67 2.73
CA SER A 137 -8.24 -1.83 3.28
C SER A 137 -8.46 -1.71 4.79
N HIS A 138 -7.47 -1.21 5.53
CA HIS A 138 -7.61 -1.01 6.97
C HIS A 138 -8.69 0.02 7.31
N VAL A 139 -8.81 1.13 6.57
CA VAL A 139 -9.89 2.11 6.75
C VAL A 139 -11.25 1.44 6.54
N LEU A 140 -11.42 0.68 5.45
CA LEU A 140 -12.67 -0.02 5.14
C LEU A 140 -13.04 -1.07 6.20
N ASP A 141 -12.06 -1.85 6.67
CA ASP A 141 -12.27 -2.85 7.71
C ASP A 141 -12.65 -2.20 9.05
N MET A 142 -11.94 -1.15 9.48
CA MET A 142 -12.20 -0.47 10.75
C MET A 142 -13.52 0.27 10.75
N THR A 143 -13.95 0.82 9.61
CA THR A 143 -15.27 1.46 9.45
C THR A 143 -16.39 0.45 9.16
N HIS A 144 -16.08 -0.87 9.21
CA HIS A 144 -17.03 -1.94 8.95
C HIS A 144 -17.77 -1.81 7.61
N HIS A 145 -17.04 -1.35 6.58
CA HIS A 145 -17.60 -1.16 5.24
C HIS A 145 -18.22 -2.45 4.70
N ARG A 146 -19.44 -2.32 4.16
CA ARG A 146 -20.17 -3.41 3.52
C ARG A 146 -20.69 -2.98 2.16
N TYR A 147 -20.62 -3.89 1.21
CA TYR A 147 -21.24 -3.74 -0.09
C TYR A 147 -22.19 -4.92 -0.35
N ASN A 148 -23.41 -4.64 -0.74
CA ASN A 148 -24.46 -5.67 -0.89
C ASN A 148 -24.63 -6.55 0.37
N GLY A 149 -24.52 -5.95 1.56
CA GLY A 149 -24.66 -6.62 2.86
C GLY A 149 -23.48 -7.49 3.29
N LYS A 150 -22.41 -7.58 2.50
CA LYS A 150 -21.23 -8.40 2.77
C LYS A 150 -19.98 -7.55 2.97
N PHE A 151 -19.09 -8.03 3.83
CA PHE A 151 -17.71 -7.53 3.86
C PHE A 151 -17.01 -7.88 2.55
N GLN A 152 -16.24 -6.94 2.03
CA GLN A 152 -15.43 -7.19 0.84
C GLN A 152 -14.15 -7.93 1.22
N SER A 153 -13.62 -8.76 0.30
CA SER A 153 -12.36 -9.44 0.54
C SER A 153 -11.21 -8.45 0.70
N HIS A 154 -10.25 -8.80 1.55
CA HIS A 154 -9.05 -7.99 1.76
C HIS A 154 -8.36 -7.63 0.44
N GLY A 155 -8.10 -8.62 -0.42
CA GLY A 155 -7.42 -8.38 -1.69
C GLY A 155 -8.20 -7.46 -2.63
N PHE A 156 -9.55 -7.46 -2.61
CA PHE A 156 -10.35 -6.52 -3.40
C PHE A 156 -10.26 -5.09 -2.88
N GLN A 157 -10.24 -4.92 -1.56
CA GLN A 157 -10.01 -3.61 -0.95
C GLN A 157 -8.58 -3.12 -1.27
N VAL A 158 -7.59 -4.01 -1.17
CA VAL A 158 -6.18 -3.73 -1.51
C VAL A 158 -6.02 -3.42 -2.99
N ALA A 159 -6.79 -4.06 -3.90
CA ALA A 159 -6.76 -3.73 -5.33
C ALA A 159 -7.03 -2.23 -5.58
N ILE A 160 -8.07 -1.68 -4.95
CA ILE A 160 -8.41 -0.25 -5.09
C ILE A 160 -7.33 0.64 -4.48
N GLY A 161 -6.79 0.26 -3.32
CA GLY A 161 -5.64 0.96 -2.73
C GLY A 161 -4.40 0.93 -3.63
N THR A 162 -4.10 -0.22 -4.23
CA THR A 162 -2.98 -0.39 -5.17
C THR A 162 -3.12 0.51 -6.40
N LEU A 163 -4.30 0.49 -7.05
CA LEU A 163 -4.59 1.38 -8.18
C LEU A 163 -4.47 2.85 -7.78
N THR A 164 -4.96 3.19 -6.59
CA THR A 164 -4.86 4.57 -6.08
C THR A 164 -3.40 4.97 -5.91
N MET A 165 -2.57 4.11 -5.33
CA MET A 165 -1.15 4.43 -5.18
C MET A 165 -0.39 4.45 -6.51
N CYS A 166 -0.73 3.59 -7.48
CA CYS A 166 -0.19 3.69 -8.84
C CYS A 166 -0.54 5.05 -9.49
N ALA A 167 -1.78 5.52 -9.34
CA ALA A 167 -2.17 6.85 -9.83
C ALA A 167 -1.39 7.99 -9.15
N PHE A 168 -1.16 7.89 -7.84
CA PHE A 168 -0.33 8.85 -7.12
C PHE A 168 1.13 8.83 -7.59
N PHE A 169 1.71 7.65 -7.84
CA PHE A 169 3.07 7.53 -8.38
C PHE A 169 3.16 8.07 -9.80
N ASP A 170 2.18 7.82 -10.67
CA ASP A 170 2.15 8.39 -12.03
C ASP A 170 2.21 9.92 -12.00
N GLU A 171 1.43 10.57 -11.12
CA GLU A 171 1.46 12.02 -10.96
C GLU A 171 2.73 12.52 -10.27
N PHE A 172 3.21 11.80 -9.27
CA PHE A 172 4.46 12.11 -8.57
C PHE A 172 5.68 12.08 -9.50
N PHE A 173 5.74 11.12 -10.41
CA PHE A 173 6.83 11.02 -11.38
C PHE A 173 6.83 12.13 -12.45
N LYS A 174 5.75 12.91 -12.58
CA LYS A 174 5.73 14.10 -13.44
C LYS A 174 6.39 15.31 -12.79
N MET A 175 6.64 15.25 -11.47
CA MET A 175 7.28 16.33 -10.73
C MET A 175 8.80 16.26 -10.81
N ASP A 176 9.46 17.40 -10.63
CA ASP A 176 10.91 17.50 -10.52
C ASP A 176 11.31 18.04 -9.14
N LEU A 177 11.69 17.12 -8.25
CA LEU A 177 12.15 17.48 -6.91
C LEU A 177 13.64 17.83 -6.83
N SER A 178 14.37 17.81 -7.95
CA SER A 178 15.77 18.30 -7.98
C SER A 178 15.84 19.82 -7.77
N THR A 179 14.74 20.53 -8.04
CA THR A 179 14.62 21.98 -7.86
C THR A 179 13.91 22.38 -6.56
N LEU A 180 13.63 21.42 -5.66
CA LEU A 180 12.88 21.66 -4.44
C LEU A 180 13.51 22.77 -3.58
N ASP A 181 12.70 23.74 -3.17
CA ASP A 181 13.09 24.72 -2.17
C ASP A 181 12.94 24.12 -0.76
N VAL A 182 14.01 23.49 -0.29
CA VAL A 182 14.04 22.81 1.01
C VAL A 182 13.83 23.79 2.17
N ASP A 183 14.37 25.01 2.06
CA ASP A 183 14.20 26.02 3.11
C ASP A 183 12.75 26.46 3.27
N ALA A 184 12.06 26.70 2.15
CA ALA A 184 10.64 27.03 2.16
C ALA A 184 9.78 25.86 2.68
N CYS A 185 10.14 24.62 2.35
CA CYS A 185 9.45 23.43 2.87
C CYS A 185 9.59 23.32 4.40
N VAL A 186 10.82 23.48 4.92
CA VAL A 186 11.12 23.40 6.35
C VAL A 186 10.47 24.55 7.12
N ALA A 187 10.49 25.77 6.57
CA ALA A 187 9.84 26.92 7.20
C ALA A 187 8.31 26.76 7.35
N ALA A 188 7.69 26.00 6.44
CA ALA A 188 6.27 25.70 6.48
C ALA A 188 5.92 24.39 7.19
N TRP A 189 6.93 23.64 7.69
CA TRP A 189 6.69 22.37 8.36
C TRP A 189 5.95 22.58 9.69
N PRO A 190 4.80 21.92 9.91
CA PRO A 190 3.98 22.15 11.09
C PRO A 190 4.64 21.58 12.36
N SER A 191 4.33 22.18 13.51
CA SER A 191 4.73 21.64 14.80
C SER A 191 4.03 20.30 15.08
N LEU A 192 4.60 19.49 15.98
CA LEU A 192 3.97 18.24 16.42
C LEU A 192 2.55 18.48 16.94
N GLU A 193 2.34 19.52 17.74
CA GLU A 193 1.03 19.84 18.32
C GLU A 193 0.00 20.23 17.25
N ALA A 194 0.45 20.88 16.17
CA ALA A 194 -0.44 21.21 15.05
C ALA A 194 -0.87 19.94 14.30
N GLU A 195 0.07 19.02 14.02
CA GLU A 195 -0.24 17.73 13.38
C GLU A 195 -1.08 16.82 14.27
N GLN A 196 -0.84 16.80 15.57
CA GLN A 196 -1.67 16.08 16.55
C GLN A 196 -3.11 16.59 16.57
N ARG A 197 -3.32 17.90 16.54
CA ARG A 197 -4.67 18.50 16.46
C ARG A 197 -5.34 18.11 15.15
N ARG A 198 -4.64 18.23 14.02
CA ARG A 198 -5.15 17.81 12.71
C ARG A 198 -5.57 16.34 12.73
N ALA A 199 -4.78 15.47 13.35
CA ALA A 199 -5.08 14.06 13.47
C ALA A 199 -6.34 13.81 14.32
N LEU A 200 -6.47 14.46 15.48
CA LEU A 200 -7.67 14.36 16.33
C LEU A 200 -8.93 14.86 15.61
N ASP A 201 -8.82 15.97 14.87
CA ASP A 201 -9.94 16.51 14.11
C ASP A 201 -10.38 15.56 12.99
N LEU A 202 -9.43 14.99 12.23
CA LEU A 202 -9.71 14.04 11.16
C LEU A 202 -10.32 12.74 11.69
N PHE A 203 -9.81 12.21 12.79
CA PHE A 203 -10.24 10.93 13.37
C PHE A 203 -11.39 11.05 14.37
N ARG A 204 -11.98 12.24 14.56
CA ARG A 204 -13.03 12.48 15.57
C ARG A 204 -14.17 11.45 15.53
N ASP A 205 -14.65 11.13 14.34
CA ASP A 205 -15.74 10.19 14.11
C ASP A 205 -15.26 8.80 13.65
N PHE A 206 -13.94 8.56 13.70
CA PHE A 206 -13.37 7.27 13.35
C PHE A 206 -13.55 6.27 14.51
N PRO A 207 -13.68 4.95 14.25
CA PRO A 207 -13.88 3.96 15.32
C PRO A 207 -12.84 3.97 16.44
N VAL A 208 -11.63 4.46 16.15
CA VAL A 208 -10.54 4.67 17.14
C VAL A 208 -10.06 6.12 17.01
N PRO A 209 -10.68 7.10 17.67
CA PRO A 209 -10.41 8.52 17.47
C PRO A 209 -8.96 8.94 17.76
N GLU A 210 -8.29 8.28 18.71
CA GLU A 210 -6.91 8.61 19.10
C GLU A 210 -5.84 7.97 18.21
N LEU A 211 -6.23 7.12 17.24
CA LEU A 211 -5.27 6.37 16.43
C LEU A 211 -4.37 7.31 15.63
N GLY A 212 -4.94 8.27 14.93
CA GLY A 212 -4.17 9.24 14.15
C GLY A 212 -3.21 10.05 15.00
N TYR A 213 -3.65 10.49 16.19
CA TYR A 213 -2.80 11.18 17.16
C TYR A 213 -1.59 10.31 17.60
N THR A 214 -1.86 9.06 17.94
CA THR A 214 -0.83 8.12 18.38
C THR A 214 0.19 7.85 17.28
N GLU A 215 -0.27 7.65 16.05
CA GLU A 215 0.61 7.30 14.94
C GLU A 215 1.39 8.51 14.40
N ILE A 216 0.80 9.72 14.36
CA ILE A 216 1.56 10.92 13.98
C ILE A 216 2.63 11.28 15.00
N THR A 217 2.35 11.06 16.28
CA THR A 217 3.34 11.30 17.36
C THR A 217 4.61 10.45 17.17
N LYS A 218 4.46 9.22 16.64
CA LYS A 218 5.60 8.33 16.38
C LYS A 218 6.37 8.68 15.11
N LYS A 219 5.73 9.25 14.08
CA LYS A 219 6.35 9.48 12.77
C LYS A 219 6.70 10.94 12.47
N TRP A 220 6.24 11.87 13.32
CA TRP A 220 6.60 13.27 13.16
C TRP A 220 8.11 13.45 13.38
N ASN A 221 8.72 14.31 12.59
CA ASN A 221 10.12 14.65 12.70
C ASN A 221 10.26 16.16 12.87
N ASP A 222 11.31 16.57 13.56
CA ASP A 222 11.69 17.98 13.69
C ASP A 222 12.17 18.59 12.35
N ALA A 223 12.29 19.91 12.34
CA ALA A 223 12.69 20.66 11.16
C ALA A 223 14.08 20.27 10.62
N GLU A 224 15.02 19.89 11.49
CA GLU A 224 16.37 19.47 11.12
C GLU A 224 16.33 18.12 10.39
N THR A 225 15.60 17.16 10.93
CA THR A 225 15.40 15.84 10.33
C THR A 225 14.68 15.95 8.98
N VAL A 226 13.62 16.79 8.89
CA VAL A 226 12.90 17.03 7.64
C VAL A 226 13.82 17.69 6.60
N ARG A 227 14.65 18.63 6.99
CA ARG A 227 15.66 19.23 6.13
C ARG A 227 16.60 18.18 5.54
N LEU A 228 17.16 17.32 6.39
CA LEU A 228 18.05 16.24 5.96
C LEU A 228 17.37 15.31 4.96
N GLN A 229 16.14 14.90 5.24
CA GLN A 229 15.36 14.01 4.38
C GLN A 229 15.08 14.65 3.01
N LEU A 230 14.61 15.90 2.97
CA LEU A 230 14.32 16.61 1.73
C LEU A 230 15.58 16.93 0.92
N THR A 231 16.68 17.23 1.59
CA THR A 231 17.99 17.43 0.93
C THR A 231 18.44 16.15 0.24
N ARG A 232 18.31 14.99 0.90
CA ARG A 232 18.61 13.68 0.30
C ARG A 232 17.74 13.42 -0.94
N VAL A 233 16.44 13.72 -0.87
CA VAL A 233 15.54 13.60 -2.03
C VAL A 233 16.02 14.48 -3.17
N LYS A 234 16.25 15.75 -2.91
CA LYS A 234 16.69 16.75 -3.90
C LYS A 234 17.98 16.33 -4.60
N GLU A 235 18.99 16.00 -3.83
CA GLU A 235 20.35 15.66 -4.35
C GLU A 235 20.37 14.36 -5.14
N ASN A 236 19.52 13.39 -4.78
CA ASN A 236 19.47 12.08 -5.43
C ASN A 236 18.30 11.95 -6.43
N TRP A 237 17.53 13.02 -6.67
CA TRP A 237 16.24 12.93 -7.35
C TRP A 237 16.26 12.15 -8.68
N PRO A 238 17.16 12.41 -9.64
CA PRO A 238 17.14 11.70 -10.92
C PRO A 238 17.30 10.18 -10.76
N ALA A 239 18.27 9.76 -9.96
CA ALA A 239 18.55 8.33 -9.73
C ALA A 239 17.46 7.68 -8.88
N PHE A 240 16.98 8.38 -7.84
CA PHE A 240 15.93 7.90 -6.97
C PHE A 240 14.59 7.75 -7.70
N LYS A 241 14.21 8.76 -8.50
CA LYS A 241 13.04 8.69 -9.38
C LYS A 241 13.12 7.50 -10.35
N ALA A 242 14.25 7.34 -11.05
CA ALA A 242 14.44 6.22 -11.98
C ALA A 242 14.32 4.85 -11.29
N ARG A 243 14.87 4.71 -10.08
CA ARG A 243 14.75 3.48 -9.27
C ARG A 243 13.30 3.19 -8.89
N MET A 244 12.55 4.19 -8.44
CA MET A 244 11.12 4.01 -8.11
C MET A 244 10.29 3.72 -9.36
N GLN A 245 10.58 4.38 -10.50
CA GLN A 245 9.89 4.11 -11.76
C GLN A 245 10.12 2.68 -12.27
N ALA A 246 11.31 2.12 -12.06
CA ALA A 246 11.59 0.73 -12.38
C ALA A 246 10.81 -0.26 -11.50
N GLN A 247 10.46 0.14 -10.28
CA GLN A 247 9.66 -0.67 -9.34
C GLN A 247 8.15 -0.54 -9.59
N CYS A 248 7.67 0.64 -9.99
CA CYS A 248 6.24 0.92 -10.13
C CYS A 248 5.69 0.47 -11.48
N TYR A 249 4.43 0.04 -11.47
CA TYR A 249 3.64 -0.06 -12.70
C TYR A 249 2.79 1.20 -12.87
N PRO A 250 2.65 1.72 -14.10
CA PRO A 250 1.68 2.75 -14.41
C PRO A 250 0.25 2.30 -14.05
N PHE A 251 -0.59 3.24 -13.65
CA PHE A 251 -2.00 3.00 -13.29
C PHE A 251 -2.72 2.13 -14.33
N GLU A 252 -2.64 2.47 -15.61
CA GLU A 252 -3.33 1.75 -16.68
C GLU A 252 -2.80 0.32 -16.87
N LYS A 253 -1.49 0.08 -16.68
CA LYS A 253 -0.93 -1.27 -16.69
C LYS A 253 -1.49 -2.09 -15.54
N MET A 254 -1.49 -1.56 -14.32
CA MET A 254 -2.02 -2.26 -13.15
C MET A 254 -3.51 -2.53 -13.29
N ARG A 255 -4.27 -1.55 -13.79
CA ARG A 255 -5.71 -1.69 -14.05
C ARG A 255 -6.02 -2.80 -15.06
N ALA A 256 -5.23 -2.89 -16.13
CA ALA A 256 -5.37 -3.95 -17.13
C ALA A 256 -5.08 -5.35 -16.54
N LEU A 257 -4.03 -5.48 -15.72
CA LEU A 257 -3.72 -6.73 -15.02
C LEU A 257 -4.84 -7.16 -14.07
N PHE A 258 -5.41 -6.22 -13.30
CA PHE A 258 -6.54 -6.51 -12.41
C PHE A 258 -7.79 -6.91 -13.18
N ALA A 259 -8.11 -6.23 -14.29
CA ALA A 259 -9.21 -6.60 -15.16
C ALA A 259 -9.04 -8.05 -15.68
N ALA A 260 -7.85 -8.40 -16.15
CA ALA A 260 -7.53 -9.72 -16.67
C ALA A 260 -7.59 -10.82 -15.59
N ALA A 261 -7.17 -10.51 -14.35
CA ALA A 261 -7.24 -11.42 -13.21
C ALA A 261 -8.64 -11.52 -12.58
N GLY A 262 -9.60 -10.66 -12.96
CA GLY A 262 -10.94 -10.58 -12.37
C GLY A 262 -11.00 -9.83 -11.03
N ALA A 263 -9.99 -9.02 -10.72
CA ALA A 263 -9.98 -8.14 -9.56
C ALA A 263 -10.66 -6.78 -9.87
N PRO A 264 -11.13 -6.04 -8.85
CA PRO A 264 -11.76 -4.73 -9.03
C PRO A 264 -10.81 -3.72 -9.70
N THR A 265 -11.37 -2.92 -10.62
CA THR A 265 -10.67 -1.87 -11.36
C THR A 265 -11.27 -0.47 -11.14
N ASP A 266 -12.39 -0.41 -10.42
CA ASP A 266 -13.08 0.83 -10.04
C ASP A 266 -13.62 0.69 -8.61
N PRO A 267 -13.52 1.72 -7.75
CA PRO A 267 -13.95 1.65 -6.36
C PRO A 267 -15.45 1.33 -6.20
N SER A 268 -16.28 1.68 -7.16
CA SER A 268 -17.72 1.34 -7.14
C SER A 268 -17.99 -0.16 -7.12
N GLN A 269 -17.08 -0.98 -7.64
CA GLN A 269 -17.19 -2.44 -7.64
C GLN A 269 -17.07 -3.07 -6.24
N ILE A 270 -16.54 -2.30 -5.28
CA ILE A 270 -16.52 -2.65 -3.86
C ILE A 270 -17.42 -1.72 -3.02
N GLY A 271 -18.28 -0.93 -3.66
CA GLY A 271 -19.23 -0.04 -3.01
C GLY A 271 -18.62 1.23 -2.41
N VAL A 272 -17.46 1.65 -2.90
CA VAL A 272 -16.79 2.89 -2.48
C VAL A 272 -16.97 3.94 -3.58
N SER A 273 -17.45 5.14 -3.24
CA SER A 273 -17.47 6.26 -4.19
C SER A 273 -16.09 6.89 -4.34
N ARG A 274 -15.88 7.68 -5.39
CA ARG A 274 -14.61 8.39 -5.60
C ARG A 274 -14.38 9.46 -4.52
N GLU A 275 -15.44 10.10 -4.04
CA GLU A 275 -15.38 11.05 -2.92
C GLU A 275 -14.98 10.36 -1.63
N GLN A 276 -15.53 9.17 -1.34
CA GLN A 276 -15.09 8.36 -0.20
C GLN A 276 -13.63 7.95 -0.35
N LEU A 277 -13.22 7.46 -1.54
CA LEU A 277 -11.84 7.10 -1.82
C LEU A 277 -10.89 8.31 -1.59
N ARG A 278 -11.30 9.52 -2.07
CA ARG A 278 -10.55 10.75 -1.82
C ARG A 278 -10.41 11.05 -0.33
N SER A 279 -11.47 10.93 0.44
CA SER A 279 -11.42 11.17 1.88
C SER A 279 -10.53 10.16 2.61
N MET A 280 -10.48 8.92 2.14
CA MET A 280 -9.63 7.87 2.73
C MET A 280 -8.13 8.18 2.59
N VAL A 281 -7.69 8.95 1.59
CA VAL A 281 -6.27 9.33 1.42
C VAL A 281 -5.71 10.02 2.67
N ASP A 282 -6.49 10.94 3.27
CA ASP A 282 -6.07 11.66 4.47
C ASP A 282 -5.93 10.72 5.68
N PHE A 283 -6.83 9.74 5.82
CA PHE A 283 -6.74 8.72 6.86
C PHE A 283 -5.52 7.83 6.65
N THR A 284 -5.27 7.35 5.42
CA THR A 284 -4.14 6.46 5.13
C THR A 284 -2.80 7.10 5.44
N GLN A 285 -2.67 8.42 5.28
CA GLN A 285 -1.46 9.15 5.67
C GLN A 285 -1.19 9.09 7.18
N LEU A 286 -2.24 8.98 8.01
CA LEU A 286 -2.15 9.03 9.48
C LEU A 286 -2.42 7.69 10.18
N LEU A 287 -2.80 6.64 9.45
CA LEU A 287 -3.24 5.38 10.06
C LEU A 287 -2.10 4.56 10.66
N ARG A 288 -0.87 4.81 10.23
CA ARG A 288 0.35 4.13 10.70
C ARG A 288 1.53 5.08 10.79
N TRP A 289 2.47 4.78 11.68
CA TRP A 289 3.71 5.54 11.87
C TRP A 289 4.71 5.42 10.70
N ARG A 290 4.52 4.47 9.80
CA ARG A 290 5.41 4.25 8.66
C ARG A 290 5.40 5.41 7.69
N ILE A 291 6.59 5.78 7.25
CA ILE A 291 6.76 6.78 6.20
C ILE A 291 6.35 6.20 4.84
N ASN A 292 5.58 6.97 4.10
CA ASN A 292 5.04 6.63 2.80
C ASN A 292 5.14 7.80 1.79
N LEU A 293 4.63 7.63 0.58
CA LEU A 293 4.62 8.67 -0.45
C LEU A 293 3.87 9.94 0.01
N LEU A 294 2.76 9.77 0.72
CA LEU A 294 1.95 10.92 1.19
C LEU A 294 2.71 11.76 2.23
N ASP A 295 3.55 11.11 3.05
CA ASP A 295 4.42 11.80 3.99
C ASP A 295 5.54 12.59 3.29
N LEU A 296 6.15 12.02 2.24
CA LEU A 296 7.08 12.77 1.40
C LEU A 296 6.38 13.94 0.73
N ALA A 297 5.19 13.72 0.19
CA ALA A 297 4.41 14.77 -0.47
C ALA A 297 4.08 15.94 0.48
N LYS A 298 3.71 15.65 1.74
CA LYS A 298 3.49 16.70 2.76
C LYS A 298 4.77 17.46 3.08
N ARG A 299 5.89 16.76 3.30
CA ARG A 299 7.20 17.40 3.56
C ARG A 299 7.64 18.30 2.40
N ALA A 300 7.43 17.84 1.17
CA ALA A 300 7.77 18.59 -0.05
C ALA A 300 6.71 19.63 -0.45
N ARG A 301 5.59 19.77 0.28
CA ARG A 301 4.47 20.68 0.01
C ARG A 301 3.78 20.45 -1.33
N ILE A 302 3.79 19.23 -1.82
CA ILE A 302 3.14 18.83 -3.08
C ILE A 302 1.91 17.95 -2.85
N TYR A 303 1.52 17.71 -1.60
CA TYR A 303 0.41 16.81 -1.25
C TYR A 303 -0.91 17.23 -1.90
N ASP A 304 -1.32 18.50 -1.72
CA ASP A 304 -2.59 18.98 -2.24
C ASP A 304 -2.60 18.99 -3.78
N GLU A 305 -1.47 19.30 -4.40
CA GLU A 305 -1.32 19.22 -5.86
C GLU A 305 -1.44 17.79 -6.36
N LEU A 306 -0.78 16.81 -5.72
CA LEU A 306 -0.91 15.40 -6.09
C LEU A 306 -2.34 14.91 -5.95
N VAL A 307 -3.00 15.24 -4.85
CA VAL A 307 -4.41 14.89 -4.65
C VAL A 307 -5.30 15.51 -5.74
N ALA A 308 -5.09 16.80 -6.05
CA ALA A 308 -5.84 17.48 -7.10
C ALA A 308 -5.59 16.86 -8.48
N ARG A 309 -4.39 16.39 -8.79
CA ARG A 309 -4.08 15.71 -10.05
C ARG A 309 -4.73 14.34 -10.16
N VAL A 310 -4.78 13.57 -9.07
CA VAL A 310 -5.40 12.22 -9.06
C VAL A 310 -6.93 12.28 -9.10
N PHE A 311 -7.54 13.23 -8.36
CA PHE A 311 -9.00 13.30 -8.20
C PHE A 311 -9.67 14.44 -8.95
N GLY A 312 -8.91 15.36 -9.51
CA GLY A 312 -9.42 16.46 -10.32
C GLY A 312 -9.67 16.07 -11.77
N LYS A 313 -10.06 17.06 -12.57
CA LYS A 313 -10.39 16.88 -14.01
C LYS A 313 -9.24 16.22 -14.78
N GLY A 314 -9.54 15.11 -15.45
CA GLY A 314 -8.57 14.32 -16.20
C GLY A 314 -7.69 13.41 -15.35
N GLY A 315 -7.86 13.38 -14.04
CA GLY A 315 -7.17 12.46 -13.12
C GLY A 315 -7.74 11.03 -13.17
N ALA A 316 -6.97 10.06 -12.69
CA ALA A 316 -7.34 8.66 -12.71
C ALA A 316 -8.66 8.37 -11.96
N TRP A 317 -8.92 9.12 -10.90
CA TRP A 317 -10.13 9.03 -10.07
C TRP A 317 -10.94 10.35 -10.11
N GLU A 318 -11.08 10.95 -11.30
CA GLU A 318 -11.82 12.22 -11.47
C GLU A 318 -13.18 12.19 -10.73
N ILE A 319 -13.38 13.17 -9.86
CA ILE A 319 -14.64 13.46 -9.20
C ILE A 319 -15.37 14.52 -10.04
N ALA A 320 -16.57 14.17 -10.51
CA ALA A 320 -17.40 15.01 -11.41
C ALA A 320 -17.97 16.24 -10.70
#